data_82e96c567c0cfbc3b02af31c6e32600d
#
_entry.id   82e96c567c0cfbc3b02af31c6e32600d
#
_cell.length_a   1.000
_cell.length_b   1.000
_cell.length_c   1.000
_cell.angle_alpha   90.00
_cell.angle_beta   90.00
_cell.angle_gamma   90.00
#
_symmetry.space_group_name_H-M   'P 1'
#
loop_
_entity.id
_entity.type
_entity.pdbx_description
1 polymer ?
#
loop_
_entity_poly.entity_id
_entity_poly.type
_entity_poly.pdbx_seq_one_letter_code
_entity_poly.pdbx_strand_id
1 'polypeptide(L)'
;MYYQNERTQGCRISDAWTFRGLRTVIIENESIRILIIADKGADISSFVYKPTDTEFMFRTPWGIRNPKLTTPPTGDPASVWLDYYEGGWQSVLPYGGYPGKYYGADFGIHGDVNTVPWDIRITNDSPEKCEVEFLGRSVRSPFEIRKTVSIISGQSFINVKQVVNNLA
;
A
#
# COMPACT_ATOMS: atom_id res chain seq x y z
N MET A 1 28.98 1.92 -7.74
CA MET A 1 27.51 1.91 -7.93
C MET A 1 27.08 3.37 -7.82
N TYR A 2 26.62 3.96 -8.91
CA TYR A 2 26.16 5.35 -8.88
C TYR A 2 24.68 5.33 -8.50
N TYR A 3 24.30 6.08 -7.46
CA TYR A 3 22.91 6.29 -7.09
C TYR A 3 22.24 7.16 -8.15
N GLN A 4 21.56 6.54 -9.11
CA GLN A 4 20.89 7.26 -10.19
C GLN A 4 19.67 8.07 -9.70
N ASN A 5 19.23 7.88 -8.47
CA ASN A 5 17.99 8.42 -7.91
C ASN A 5 18.18 9.59 -6.95
N GLU A 6 19.39 10.09 -6.76
CA GLU A 6 19.66 11.26 -5.93
C GLU A 6 19.33 12.57 -6.67
N ARG A 7 18.06 12.73 -7.02
CA ARG A 7 17.54 13.98 -7.55
C ARG A 7 17.06 14.88 -6.43
N THR A 8 17.36 16.18 -6.52
CA THR A 8 16.86 17.19 -5.57
C THR A 8 15.60 17.91 -6.09
N GLN A 9 15.28 17.75 -7.38
CA GLN A 9 14.13 18.36 -8.03
C GLN A 9 13.38 17.33 -8.87
N GLY A 10 12.10 17.59 -9.14
CA GLY A 10 11.24 16.71 -9.89
C GLY A 10 10.75 15.51 -9.06
N CYS A 11 10.20 14.54 -9.78
CA CYS A 11 9.74 13.30 -9.17
C CYS A 11 10.90 12.39 -8.75
N ARG A 12 10.72 11.68 -7.64
CA ARG A 12 11.65 10.67 -7.12
C ARG A 12 10.89 9.47 -6.62
N ILE A 13 11.48 8.29 -6.77
CA ILE A 13 10.91 7.03 -6.29
C ILE A 13 12.02 6.12 -5.75
N SER A 14 11.75 5.41 -4.67
CA SER A 14 12.67 4.43 -4.09
C SER A 14 11.89 3.31 -3.42
N ASP A 15 12.30 2.08 -3.67
CA ASP A 15 11.84 0.85 -3.01
C ASP A 15 12.94 0.24 -2.08
N ALA A 16 14.04 0.96 -1.89
CA ALA A 16 15.18 0.52 -1.09
C ALA A 16 14.97 0.61 0.42
N TRP A 17 13.83 1.16 0.88
CA TRP A 17 13.57 1.42 2.29
C TRP A 17 12.64 0.38 2.91
N THR A 18 12.77 0.24 4.22
CA THR A 18 11.82 -0.52 5.03
C THR A 18 11.26 0.37 6.14
N PHE A 19 9.98 0.20 6.45
CA PHE A 19 9.34 0.80 7.61
C PHE A 19 8.93 -0.30 8.59
N ARG A 20 9.55 -0.31 9.77
CA ARG A 20 9.37 -1.38 10.79
C ARG A 20 9.57 -2.80 10.22
N GLY A 21 10.55 -2.95 9.32
CA GLY A 21 10.87 -4.22 8.68
C GLY A 21 9.94 -4.65 7.54
N LEU A 22 9.01 -3.77 7.13
CA LEU A 22 8.14 -3.99 5.97
C LEU A 22 8.71 -3.26 4.76
N ARG A 23 8.72 -3.92 3.59
CA ARG A 23 9.14 -3.28 2.33
C ARG A 23 8.21 -2.12 2.00
N THR A 24 8.80 -0.99 1.67
CA THR A 24 8.07 0.23 1.34
C THR A 24 8.52 0.82 0.02
N VAL A 25 7.63 1.58 -0.60
CA VAL A 25 7.96 2.47 -1.69
C VAL A 25 7.70 3.90 -1.22
N ILE A 26 8.69 4.76 -1.38
CA ILE A 26 8.54 6.21 -1.23
C ILE A 26 8.50 6.81 -2.62
N ILE A 27 7.44 7.55 -2.92
CA ILE A 27 7.28 8.28 -4.18
C ILE A 27 6.96 9.73 -3.85
N GLU A 28 7.70 10.68 -4.40
CA GLU A 28 7.55 12.10 -4.07
C GLU A 28 7.92 13.02 -5.22
N ASN A 29 7.38 14.24 -5.16
CA ASN A 29 7.78 15.38 -5.97
C ASN A 29 7.96 16.63 -5.11
N GLU A 30 7.94 17.81 -5.69
CA GLU A 30 8.12 19.08 -4.98
C GLU A 30 7.05 19.31 -3.91
N SER A 31 5.83 18.88 -4.19
CA SER A 31 4.64 19.20 -3.37
C SER A 31 4.17 18.08 -2.47
N ILE A 32 4.37 16.82 -2.86
CA ILE A 32 3.80 15.67 -2.13
C ILE A 32 4.85 14.58 -1.88
N ARG A 33 4.65 13.85 -0.79
CA ARG A 33 5.39 12.62 -0.46
C ARG A 33 4.41 11.55 -0.03
N ILE A 34 4.52 10.37 -0.64
CA ILE A 34 3.67 9.20 -0.40
C ILE A 34 4.56 8.05 0.09
N LEU A 35 4.13 7.37 1.14
CA LEU A 35 4.72 6.11 1.60
C LEU A 35 3.73 4.99 1.42
N ILE A 36 4.12 3.96 0.69
CA ILE A 36 3.30 2.78 0.38
C ILE A 36 3.97 1.55 0.97
N ILE A 37 3.21 0.74 1.70
CA ILE A 37 3.72 -0.47 2.36
C ILE A 37 3.37 -1.69 1.53
N ALA A 38 4.33 -2.18 0.75
CA ALA A 38 4.12 -3.30 -0.14
C ALA A 38 3.86 -4.63 0.59
N ASP A 39 4.51 -4.84 1.73
CA ASP A 39 4.32 -6.06 2.54
C ASP A 39 2.97 -6.12 3.27
N LYS A 40 2.13 -5.11 3.09
CA LYS A 40 0.79 -5.04 3.67
C LYS A 40 -0.18 -4.38 2.69
N GLY A 41 -0.64 -5.14 1.70
CA GLY A 41 -1.69 -4.75 0.76
C GLY A 41 -1.35 -3.59 -0.18
N ALA A 42 -0.10 -3.20 -0.30
CA ALA A 42 0.31 -1.96 -0.96
C ALA A 42 -0.48 -0.74 -0.45
N ASP A 43 -0.70 -0.69 0.88
CA ASP A 43 -1.44 0.38 1.55
C ASP A 43 -0.68 1.71 1.49
N ILE A 44 -1.37 2.80 1.18
CA ILE A 44 -0.83 4.14 1.29
C ILE A 44 -0.89 4.54 2.78
N SER A 45 0.22 4.39 3.47
CA SER A 45 0.32 4.64 4.91
C SER A 45 0.56 6.10 5.25
N SER A 46 1.10 6.89 4.30
CA SER A 46 1.35 8.32 4.48
C SER A 46 1.13 9.05 3.17
N PHE A 47 0.49 10.20 3.25
CA PHE A 47 0.32 11.15 2.16
C PHE A 47 0.50 12.56 2.70
N VAL A 48 1.70 13.09 2.53
CA VAL A 48 2.08 14.41 3.04
C VAL A 48 2.05 15.44 1.93
N TYR A 49 1.38 16.57 2.18
CA TYR A 49 1.52 17.79 1.41
C TYR A 49 2.64 18.63 2.02
N LYS A 50 3.79 18.68 1.34
CA LYS A 50 5.04 19.26 1.85
C LYS A 50 4.97 20.74 2.21
N PRO A 51 4.31 21.62 1.39
CA PRO A 51 4.31 23.06 1.67
C PRO A 51 3.74 23.46 3.02
N THR A 52 2.82 22.65 3.58
CA THR A 52 2.20 22.93 4.89
C THR A 52 2.46 21.81 5.91
N ASP A 53 3.29 20.82 5.56
CA ASP A 53 3.58 19.62 6.36
C ASP A 53 2.28 18.92 6.84
N THR A 54 1.30 18.83 5.94
CA THR A 54 0.00 18.25 6.26
C THR A 54 -0.03 16.76 5.89
N GLU A 55 -0.24 15.90 6.89
CA GLU A 55 -0.51 14.47 6.69
C GLU A 55 -2.01 14.24 6.49
N PHE A 56 -2.40 13.64 5.36
CA PHE A 56 -3.81 13.37 5.05
C PHE A 56 -4.27 12.01 5.54
N MET A 57 -3.35 11.09 5.84
CA MET A 57 -3.75 9.76 6.28
C MET A 57 -4.01 9.72 7.78
N PHE A 58 -5.18 9.20 8.16
CA PHE A 58 -5.44 8.84 9.55
C PHE A 58 -4.44 7.79 10.00
N ARG A 59 -3.96 7.91 11.23
CA ARG A 59 -3.09 6.92 11.88
C ARG A 59 -3.62 6.57 13.26
N THR A 60 -3.62 5.27 13.54
CA THR A 60 -3.97 4.79 14.90
C THR A 60 -2.84 5.11 15.88
N PRO A 61 -3.15 5.31 17.18
CA PRO A 61 -2.12 5.59 18.19
C PRO A 61 -1.05 4.49 18.33
N TRP A 62 -1.39 3.23 18.05
CA TRP A 62 -0.45 2.11 18.13
C TRP A 62 0.43 1.96 16.87
N GLY A 63 0.07 2.59 15.76
CA GLY A 63 0.80 2.55 14.50
C GLY A 63 0.83 1.16 13.87
N ILE A 64 1.70 0.98 12.88
CA ILE A 64 1.81 -0.27 12.12
C ILE A 64 2.43 -1.37 12.95
N ARG A 65 1.83 -2.56 12.91
CA ARG A 65 2.37 -3.82 13.40
C ARG A 65 2.85 -4.66 12.22
N ASN A 66 4.03 -5.25 12.36
CA ASN A 66 4.58 -6.13 11.32
C ASN A 66 3.98 -7.53 11.48
N PRO A 67 3.18 -8.02 10.50
CA PRO A 67 2.55 -9.35 10.60
C PRO A 67 3.56 -10.51 10.67
N LYS A 68 4.81 -10.29 10.23
CA LYS A 68 5.89 -11.30 10.33
C LYS A 68 6.43 -11.44 11.76
N LEU A 69 6.21 -10.43 12.61
CA LEU A 69 6.77 -10.36 13.97
C LEU A 69 5.69 -10.38 15.06
N THR A 70 4.42 -10.31 14.68
CA THR A 70 3.31 -10.18 15.61
C THR A 70 2.29 -11.28 15.33
N THR A 71 1.98 -12.09 16.34
CA THR A 71 0.89 -13.06 16.26
C THR A 71 -0.36 -12.43 16.89
N PRO A 72 -1.51 -12.46 16.21
CA PRO A 72 -2.76 -11.98 16.80
C PRO A 72 -3.11 -12.78 18.07
N PRO A 73 -3.59 -12.12 19.11
CA PRO A 73 -3.97 -12.80 20.36
C PRO A 73 -5.28 -13.59 20.25
N THR A 74 -6.01 -13.45 19.17
CA THR A 74 -7.31 -14.07 18.90
C THR A 74 -7.43 -14.56 17.48
N GLY A 75 -8.27 -15.57 17.25
CA GLY A 75 -8.65 -16.04 15.90
C GLY A 75 -9.91 -15.37 15.35
N ASP A 76 -10.53 -14.43 16.08
CA ASP A 76 -11.69 -13.70 15.58
C ASP A 76 -11.30 -12.81 14.39
N PRO A 77 -11.91 -13.02 13.20
CA PRO A 77 -11.49 -12.32 11.98
C PRO A 77 -11.61 -10.79 12.03
N ALA A 78 -12.55 -10.27 12.80
CA ALA A 78 -12.72 -8.84 12.98
C ALA A 78 -11.60 -8.26 13.85
N SER A 79 -11.33 -8.90 14.97
CA SER A 79 -10.27 -8.49 15.89
C SER A 79 -8.89 -8.58 15.24
N VAL A 80 -8.63 -9.65 14.46
CA VAL A 80 -7.36 -9.81 13.72
C VAL A 80 -7.13 -8.65 12.77
N TRP A 81 -8.15 -8.24 12.02
CA TRP A 81 -8.00 -7.10 11.12
C TRP A 81 -7.71 -5.80 11.89
N LEU A 82 -8.45 -5.55 12.99
CA LEU A 82 -8.25 -4.38 13.84
C LEU A 82 -6.86 -4.34 14.47
N ASP A 83 -6.31 -5.50 14.84
CA ASP A 83 -4.96 -5.60 15.39
C ASP A 83 -3.86 -5.14 14.40
N TYR A 84 -4.09 -5.32 13.11
CA TYR A 84 -3.16 -4.91 12.06
C TYR A 84 -3.54 -3.60 11.36
N TYR A 85 -4.65 -2.98 11.75
CA TYR A 85 -5.07 -1.71 11.18
C TYR A 85 -4.30 -0.54 11.79
N GLU A 86 -3.45 0.09 11.00
CA GLU A 86 -2.69 1.28 11.40
C GLU A 86 -3.32 2.60 10.96
N GLY A 87 -4.37 2.54 10.16
CA GLY A 87 -4.90 3.68 9.41
C GLY A 87 -4.50 3.60 7.94
N GLY A 88 -4.32 4.77 7.31
CA GLY A 88 -3.95 4.85 5.90
C GLY A 88 -5.09 4.55 4.94
N TRP A 89 -4.75 4.40 3.67
CA TRP A 89 -5.67 4.04 2.58
C TRP A 89 -5.39 2.62 2.11
N GLN A 90 -6.26 1.69 2.50
CA GLN A 90 -6.13 0.27 2.22
C GLN A 90 -6.81 -0.14 0.91
N SER A 91 -6.28 -1.19 0.29
CA SER A 91 -6.96 -1.91 -0.79
C SER A 91 -7.90 -2.95 -0.21
N VAL A 92 -9.18 -2.88 -0.53
CA VAL A 92 -10.24 -3.75 0.00
C VAL A 92 -10.76 -4.65 -1.11
N LEU A 93 -10.54 -5.96 -1.00
CA LEU A 93 -10.96 -6.96 -2.00
C LEU A 93 -11.03 -8.35 -1.32
N PRO A 94 -11.98 -9.24 -1.69
CA PRO A 94 -13.02 -9.11 -2.74
C PRO A 94 -14.24 -8.32 -2.30
N TYR A 95 -14.39 -7.93 -1.05
CA TYR A 95 -15.53 -7.17 -0.57
C TYR A 95 -15.17 -6.25 0.60
N GLY A 96 -15.97 -5.23 0.84
CA GLY A 96 -15.74 -4.18 1.82
C GLY A 96 -16.67 -4.25 3.04
N GLY A 97 -16.83 -5.42 3.65
CA GLY A 97 -17.78 -5.62 4.74
C GLY A 97 -17.21 -6.41 5.92
N TYR A 98 -18.11 -6.76 6.84
CA TYR A 98 -17.82 -7.63 7.97
C TYR A 98 -17.43 -9.04 7.52
N PRO A 99 -16.81 -9.87 8.43
CA PRO A 99 -16.47 -11.25 8.12
C PRO A 99 -17.64 -12.03 7.56
N GLY A 100 -17.39 -12.90 6.59
CA GLY A 100 -18.44 -13.69 5.93
C GLY A 100 -17.88 -14.93 5.27
N LYS A 101 -18.81 -15.73 4.69
CA LYS A 101 -18.46 -16.94 3.94
C LYS A 101 -18.89 -16.81 2.49
N TYR A 102 -18.03 -17.30 1.59
CA TYR A 102 -18.35 -17.43 0.18
C TYR A 102 -17.74 -18.72 -0.38
N TYR A 103 -18.55 -19.59 -0.98
CA TYR A 103 -18.17 -20.93 -1.45
C TYR A 103 -17.36 -21.76 -0.43
N GLY A 104 -17.75 -21.68 0.85
CA GLY A 104 -17.11 -22.42 1.94
C GLY A 104 -15.81 -21.80 2.48
N ALA A 105 -15.28 -20.77 1.86
CA ALA A 105 -14.15 -20.01 2.36
C ALA A 105 -14.61 -18.93 3.35
N ASP A 106 -13.92 -18.82 4.49
CA ASP A 106 -14.12 -17.74 5.45
C ASP A 106 -13.28 -16.53 5.06
N PHE A 107 -13.89 -15.36 5.02
CA PHE A 107 -13.22 -14.08 4.77
C PHE A 107 -13.24 -13.21 6.03
N GLY A 108 -12.13 -12.54 6.31
CA GLY A 108 -12.03 -11.52 7.34
C GLY A 108 -12.72 -10.21 6.95
N ILE A 109 -12.64 -9.20 7.81
CA ILE A 109 -13.07 -7.83 7.47
C ILE A 109 -12.30 -7.34 6.25
N HIS A 110 -13.01 -6.76 5.28
CA HIS A 110 -12.44 -6.13 4.09
C HIS A 110 -11.64 -7.08 3.17
N GLY A 111 -11.95 -8.38 3.24
CA GLY A 111 -11.26 -9.38 2.41
C GLY A 111 -9.88 -9.77 2.96
N ASP A 112 -8.95 -10.10 2.06
CA ASP A 112 -7.65 -10.63 2.45
C ASP A 112 -6.45 -9.98 1.75
N VAL A 113 -6.67 -9.15 0.72
CA VAL A 113 -5.56 -8.56 -0.05
C VAL A 113 -4.80 -7.47 0.72
N ASN A 114 -5.42 -6.86 1.73
CA ASN A 114 -4.83 -5.79 2.55
C ASN A 114 -3.88 -6.32 3.65
N THR A 115 -3.80 -7.62 3.85
CA THR A 115 -2.94 -8.24 4.88
C THR A 115 -1.81 -9.07 4.28
N VAL A 116 -1.74 -9.19 2.97
CA VAL A 116 -0.71 -9.97 2.26
C VAL A 116 0.33 -9.06 1.61
N PRO A 117 1.57 -9.55 1.42
CA PRO A 117 2.59 -8.82 0.68
C PRO A 117 2.27 -8.80 -0.81
N TRP A 118 2.57 -7.65 -1.45
CA TRP A 118 2.47 -7.47 -2.90
C TRP A 118 3.85 -7.33 -3.52
N ASP A 119 3.98 -7.75 -4.77
CA ASP A 119 5.19 -7.53 -5.56
C ASP A 119 5.29 -6.08 -6.00
N ILE A 120 6.52 -5.58 -6.13
CA ILE A 120 6.83 -4.19 -6.49
C ILE A 120 7.52 -4.19 -7.86
N ARG A 121 7.11 -3.29 -8.74
CA ARG A 121 7.81 -2.98 -9.99
C ARG A 121 7.78 -1.48 -10.25
N ILE A 122 8.91 -0.80 -10.17
CA ILE A 122 9.05 0.58 -10.64
C ILE A 122 8.98 0.55 -12.16
N THR A 123 7.99 1.24 -12.74
CA THR A 123 7.72 1.27 -14.18
C THR A 123 8.18 2.57 -14.84
N ASN A 124 8.31 3.64 -14.06
CA ASN A 124 8.91 4.90 -14.51
C ASN A 124 9.63 5.58 -13.34
N ASP A 125 10.86 6.03 -13.62
CA ASP A 125 11.68 6.81 -12.71
C ASP A 125 12.36 7.93 -13.48
N SER A 126 11.62 9.01 -13.75
CA SER A 126 12.13 10.22 -14.39
C SER A 126 11.80 11.46 -13.56
N PRO A 127 12.51 12.59 -13.78
CA PRO A 127 12.20 13.85 -13.10
C PRO A 127 10.77 14.34 -13.37
N GLU A 128 10.21 14.04 -14.51
CA GLU A 128 8.88 14.49 -14.93
C GLU A 128 7.77 13.63 -14.35
N LYS A 129 8.04 12.30 -14.18
CA LYS A 129 7.05 11.33 -13.74
C LYS A 129 7.71 10.18 -13.01
N CYS A 130 7.18 9.80 -11.86
CA CYS A 130 7.47 8.49 -11.25
C CYS A 130 6.20 7.63 -11.24
N GLU A 131 6.41 6.31 -11.43
CA GLU A 131 5.31 5.34 -11.44
C GLU A 131 5.78 3.99 -10.89
N VAL A 132 4.94 3.39 -10.07
CA VAL A 132 5.15 2.06 -9.51
C VAL A 132 3.90 1.20 -9.66
N GLU A 133 4.10 -0.05 -10.02
CA GLU A 133 3.08 -1.08 -10.08
C GLU A 133 3.25 -2.05 -8.91
N PHE A 134 2.15 -2.37 -8.27
CA PHE A 134 2.04 -3.42 -7.25
C PHE A 134 1.15 -4.53 -7.76
N LEU A 135 1.56 -5.78 -7.54
CA LEU A 135 0.78 -6.96 -7.88
C LEU A 135 0.47 -7.75 -6.62
N GLY A 136 -0.79 -7.89 -6.30
CA GLY A 136 -1.31 -8.66 -5.17
C GLY A 136 -2.26 -9.77 -5.63
N ARG A 137 -2.38 -10.81 -4.81
CA ARG A 137 -3.33 -11.90 -5.04
C ARG A 137 -4.10 -12.20 -3.78
N SER A 138 -5.41 -12.37 -3.93
CA SER A 138 -6.24 -12.93 -2.86
C SER A 138 -5.81 -14.36 -2.54
N VAL A 139 -5.80 -14.71 -1.26
CA VAL A 139 -5.48 -16.07 -0.81
C VAL A 139 -6.68 -17.00 -0.94
N ARG A 140 -7.89 -16.45 -0.81
CA ARG A 140 -9.14 -17.23 -0.68
C ARG A 140 -10.11 -17.03 -1.84
N SER A 141 -9.76 -16.19 -2.80
CA SER A 141 -10.56 -15.96 -4.01
C SER A 141 -9.68 -15.92 -5.26
N PRO A 142 -10.23 -16.21 -6.46
CA PRO A 142 -9.44 -16.27 -7.69
C PRO A 142 -9.14 -14.88 -8.26
N PHE A 143 -8.83 -13.90 -7.41
CA PHE A 143 -8.57 -12.54 -7.87
C PHE A 143 -7.11 -12.15 -7.75
N GLU A 144 -6.61 -11.58 -8.83
CA GLU A 144 -5.37 -10.84 -8.90
C GLU A 144 -5.69 -9.36 -9.02
N ILE A 145 -4.97 -8.52 -8.27
CA ILE A 145 -5.12 -7.08 -8.32
C ILE A 145 -3.80 -6.42 -8.69
N ARG A 146 -3.85 -5.56 -9.68
CA ARG A 146 -2.74 -4.72 -10.13
C ARG A 146 -3.06 -3.28 -9.80
N LYS A 147 -2.25 -2.67 -8.92
CA LYS A 147 -2.39 -1.27 -8.50
C LYS A 147 -1.20 -0.48 -9.03
N THR A 148 -1.46 0.52 -9.84
CA THR A 148 -0.45 1.45 -10.33
C THR A 148 -0.63 2.78 -9.62
N VAL A 149 0.45 3.31 -9.05
CA VAL A 149 0.49 4.63 -8.43
C VAL A 149 1.50 5.48 -9.19
N SER A 150 1.10 6.69 -9.59
CA SER A 150 1.99 7.62 -10.27
C SER A 150 1.80 9.05 -9.80
N ILE A 151 2.89 9.82 -9.90
CA ILE A 151 2.94 11.26 -9.67
C ILE A 151 3.64 11.96 -10.84
N ILE A 152 3.34 13.23 -11.01
CA ILE A 152 3.91 14.08 -12.04
C ILE A 152 4.51 15.31 -11.36
N SER A 153 5.67 15.76 -11.85
CA SER A 153 6.34 16.99 -11.37
C SER A 153 5.41 18.20 -11.49
N GLY A 154 5.41 19.05 -10.47
CA GLY A 154 4.56 20.25 -10.39
C GLY A 154 3.09 19.98 -10.05
N GLN A 155 2.67 18.72 -9.84
CA GLN A 155 1.30 18.38 -9.46
C GLN A 155 1.22 17.94 -8.00
N SER A 156 0.14 18.30 -7.31
CA SER A 156 -0.09 17.98 -5.89
C SER A 156 -1.11 16.87 -5.68
N PHE A 157 -1.30 15.99 -6.64
CA PHE A 157 -2.17 14.82 -6.55
C PHE A 157 -1.48 13.55 -7.05
N ILE A 158 -2.02 12.41 -6.69
CA ILE A 158 -1.60 11.09 -7.19
C ILE A 158 -2.63 10.54 -8.17
N ASN A 159 -2.16 9.75 -9.12
CA ASN A 159 -3.03 8.91 -9.93
C ASN A 159 -2.94 7.48 -9.41
N VAL A 160 -4.08 6.87 -9.10
CA VAL A 160 -4.18 5.48 -8.70
C VAL A 160 -5.08 4.75 -9.70
N LYS A 161 -4.52 3.72 -10.34
CA LYS A 161 -5.26 2.82 -11.22
C LYS A 161 -5.25 1.43 -10.61
N GLN A 162 -6.42 0.80 -10.51
CA GLN A 162 -6.54 -0.59 -10.08
C GLN A 162 -7.23 -1.41 -11.18
N VAL A 163 -6.67 -2.58 -11.45
CA VAL A 163 -7.23 -3.58 -12.36
C VAL A 163 -7.36 -4.88 -11.59
N VAL A 164 -8.54 -5.44 -11.57
CA VAL A 164 -8.83 -6.74 -10.93
C VAL A 164 -9.08 -7.76 -12.03
N ASN A 165 -8.31 -8.84 -12.01
CA ASN A 165 -8.48 -9.97 -12.91
C ASN A 165 -9.07 -11.14 -12.14
N ASN A 166 -10.12 -11.74 -12.69
CA ASN A 166 -10.62 -13.03 -12.23
C ASN A 166 -9.81 -14.12 -12.94
N LEU A 167 -9.19 -15.00 -12.16
CA LEU A 167 -8.32 -16.09 -12.65
C LEU A 167 -9.06 -17.44 -12.75
N ALA A 168 -10.37 -17.48 -12.41
CA ALA A 168 -11.22 -18.67 -12.52
C ALA A 168 -11.91 -18.74 -13.88
#